data_c56556a93b57788ea9d40f63c7346cc5
#
_entry.id   c56556a93b57788ea9d40f63c7346cc5
#
_cell.length_a   1.000
_cell.length_b   1.000
_cell.length_c   1.000
_cell.angle_alpha   90.00
_cell.angle_beta   90.00
_cell.angle_gamma   90.00
#
_symmetry.space_group_name_H-M   'P 1'
#
loop_
_entity.id
_entity.type
_entity.pdbx_description
1 polymer ?
#
loop_
_entity_poly.entity_id
_entity_poly.type
_entity_poly.pdbx_seq_one_letter_code
_entity_poly.pdbx_strand_id
1 'polypeptide(L)'
;MKRAVIFSLLDKDGYADGYVLELLRAMKEQADLLVLVCRGALHEGTRAAVEEAVDRVVINKDAEAHNYAKALSEVGEIKGMDEAVFLSSVFFGPVYPLAEMFAEMEAHGDLDFWTLTPHGFSDRYPYPYEPLPDISEQSHMSFVAFRKGLMGSGKFTQFWDILTKPGRESDEASVANGELLDDITGYFAQIGYRGGSYITPSGGDDLNPFHMLHMPKTLFEKYRCPLFDIRAFTTPKHRILENTFGEPAGDFLRALESLGEYDVGLIWEWLIRAAHPCDFVNALGLVHILPTSTQIPEADPIERNGLKVALFMHLYYMDLLGDSLAYAQNVPASMDIFVTTSSEEKARSIEAAFAALPNKVEVRLVENRGRNESAMLVGLADIAKSYDFICYYHDKKTDLIEPASIGRSNAYKLQLCTLPSHVFALNTIDIFLKNPLLGFLTPTEPNHAYYSKTPGNEWASDFENTLRLHGELGLTAPIAEDRYPVASYGSVFWFRCAALKRLFEKGWRYEDFPEEPVSQDESLLHAIERIYPYVCQSEGYIPAYLMSDRAAELEILNLRESLRQVNLFAKKNGVVETLGALLSHFDYQLFRGQKALEKIDGAGDLSAGAFLKAKVKAGFRGKGEK
;
A
#
# COMPACT_ATOMS: atom_id res chain seq x y z
N MET A 1 -34.19 -13.62 17.70
CA MET A 1 -34.65 -12.72 16.61
C MET A 1 -34.30 -13.39 15.28
N LYS A 2 -35.25 -13.43 14.29
CA LYS A 2 -34.91 -13.92 12.94
C LYS A 2 -34.16 -12.90 12.16
N ARG A 3 -32.95 -13.24 11.67
CA ARG A 3 -32.03 -12.32 11.05
C ARG A 3 -31.63 -12.75 9.65
N ALA A 4 -31.74 -11.82 8.68
CA ALA A 4 -31.07 -11.94 7.40
C ALA A 4 -29.76 -11.12 7.41
N VAL A 5 -28.71 -11.66 6.79
CA VAL A 5 -27.48 -10.93 6.53
C VAL A 5 -27.29 -10.81 5.02
N ILE A 6 -27.11 -9.61 4.51
CA ILE A 6 -26.87 -9.31 3.11
C ILE A 6 -25.42 -8.81 2.99
N PHE A 7 -24.57 -9.65 2.44
CA PHE A 7 -23.15 -9.40 2.30
C PHE A 7 -22.81 -9.00 0.86
N SER A 8 -22.28 -7.80 0.66
CA SER A 8 -21.81 -7.34 -0.65
C SER A 8 -20.32 -7.65 -0.86
N LEU A 9 -20.01 -8.52 -1.81
CA LEU A 9 -18.64 -8.77 -2.24
C LEU A 9 -18.24 -7.69 -3.26
N LEU A 10 -17.22 -6.92 -2.93
CA LEU A 10 -16.79 -5.73 -3.70
C LEU A 10 -15.54 -5.97 -4.56
N ASP A 11 -14.94 -7.16 -4.52
CA ASP A 11 -13.80 -7.48 -5.37
C ASP A 11 -14.20 -7.44 -6.85
N LYS A 12 -13.39 -6.77 -7.69
CA LYS A 12 -13.68 -6.55 -9.11
C LYS A 12 -13.77 -7.84 -9.93
N ASP A 13 -13.03 -8.87 -9.50
CA ASP A 13 -12.96 -10.17 -10.16
C ASP A 13 -13.85 -11.21 -9.46
N GLY A 14 -14.64 -10.78 -8.45
CA GLY A 14 -15.52 -11.63 -7.65
C GLY A 14 -14.76 -12.62 -6.76
N TYR A 15 -13.53 -12.29 -6.38
CA TYR A 15 -12.70 -13.12 -5.52
C TYR A 15 -13.02 -12.89 -4.03
N ALA A 16 -13.30 -13.96 -3.30
CA ALA A 16 -13.49 -13.92 -1.86
C ALA A 16 -12.18 -14.33 -1.16
N ASP A 17 -11.46 -13.35 -0.61
CA ASP A 17 -10.25 -13.60 0.17
C ASP A 17 -10.53 -14.41 1.43
N GLY A 18 -9.48 -14.96 2.04
CA GLY A 18 -9.60 -15.76 3.26
C GLY A 18 -10.34 -15.04 4.39
N TYR A 19 -10.09 -13.74 4.60
CA TYR A 19 -10.80 -12.96 5.62
C TYR A 19 -12.30 -12.81 5.32
N VAL A 20 -12.70 -12.74 4.03
CA VAL A 20 -14.10 -12.69 3.64
C VAL A 20 -14.80 -14.01 3.97
N LEU A 21 -14.16 -15.14 3.64
CA LEU A 21 -14.69 -16.46 3.94
C LEU A 21 -14.82 -16.69 5.45
N GLU A 22 -13.86 -16.23 6.24
CA GLU A 22 -13.91 -16.28 7.71
C GLU A 22 -15.10 -15.47 8.25
N LEU A 23 -15.27 -14.24 7.75
CA LEU A 23 -16.40 -13.39 8.15
C LEU A 23 -17.75 -13.97 7.73
N LEU A 24 -17.85 -14.55 6.53
CA LEU A 24 -19.09 -15.20 6.07
C LEU A 24 -19.48 -16.38 6.98
N ARG A 25 -18.53 -17.23 7.36
CA ARG A 25 -18.78 -18.35 8.29
C ARG A 25 -19.26 -17.85 9.67
N ALA A 26 -18.60 -16.82 10.21
CA ALA A 26 -19.00 -16.24 11.49
C ALA A 26 -20.39 -15.55 11.42
N MET A 27 -20.72 -14.89 10.32
CA MET A 27 -22.05 -14.31 10.10
C MET A 27 -23.12 -15.37 9.92
N LYS A 28 -22.79 -16.51 9.30
CA LYS A 28 -23.71 -17.64 9.14
C LYS A 28 -24.22 -18.19 10.47
N GLU A 29 -23.39 -18.21 11.49
CA GLU A 29 -23.78 -18.63 12.85
C GLU A 29 -24.79 -17.67 13.52
N GLN A 30 -24.86 -16.42 13.06
CA GLN A 30 -25.71 -15.36 13.60
C GLN A 30 -26.97 -15.10 12.75
N ALA A 31 -27.09 -15.76 11.58
CA ALA A 31 -28.15 -15.51 10.60
C ALA A 31 -29.04 -16.73 10.35
N ASP A 32 -30.36 -16.50 10.21
CA ASP A 32 -31.30 -17.49 9.66
C ASP A 32 -31.23 -17.54 8.12
N LEU A 33 -30.74 -16.46 7.50
CA LEU A 33 -30.55 -16.36 6.05
C LEU A 33 -29.31 -15.48 5.77
N LEU A 34 -28.29 -16.07 5.14
CA LEU A 34 -27.11 -15.35 4.67
C LEU A 34 -27.11 -15.30 3.14
N VAL A 35 -27.16 -14.08 2.60
CA VAL A 35 -27.18 -13.81 1.16
C VAL A 35 -25.90 -13.07 0.79
N LEU A 36 -25.10 -13.65 -0.11
CA LEU A 36 -24.00 -12.92 -0.73
C LEU A 36 -24.47 -12.33 -2.05
N VAL A 37 -24.15 -11.07 -2.29
CA VAL A 37 -24.36 -10.39 -3.57
C VAL A 37 -23.02 -9.89 -4.12
N CYS A 38 -22.75 -10.19 -5.38
CA CYS A 38 -21.56 -9.68 -6.07
C CYS A 38 -21.91 -9.13 -7.45
N ARG A 39 -21.08 -8.20 -7.93
CA ARG A 39 -21.17 -7.67 -9.29
C ARG A 39 -20.46 -8.65 -10.25
N GLY A 40 -21.09 -8.96 -11.38
CA GLY A 40 -20.52 -9.88 -12.36
C GLY A 40 -20.63 -11.35 -11.94
N ALA A 41 -19.54 -12.08 -11.89
CA ALA A 41 -19.49 -13.49 -11.54
C ALA A 41 -18.57 -13.74 -10.33
N LEU A 42 -18.86 -14.77 -9.55
CA LEU A 42 -17.90 -15.26 -8.55
C LEU A 42 -16.67 -15.83 -9.25
N HIS A 43 -15.49 -15.52 -8.71
CA HIS A 43 -14.24 -16.08 -9.16
C HIS A 43 -14.22 -17.60 -8.96
N GLU A 44 -13.78 -18.35 -9.99
CA GLU A 44 -13.82 -19.83 -9.99
C GLU A 44 -13.06 -20.43 -8.81
N GLY A 45 -11.92 -19.84 -8.44
CA GLY A 45 -11.05 -20.32 -7.35
C GLY A 45 -11.69 -20.23 -5.96
N THR A 46 -12.72 -19.38 -5.76
CA THR A 46 -13.36 -19.20 -4.45
C THR A 46 -14.86 -19.52 -4.46
N ARG A 47 -15.44 -19.79 -5.63
CA ARG A 47 -16.87 -20.06 -5.81
C ARG A 47 -17.40 -21.15 -4.85
N ALA A 48 -16.75 -22.31 -4.84
CA ALA A 48 -17.22 -23.45 -4.03
C ALA A 48 -17.22 -23.11 -2.53
N ALA A 49 -16.19 -22.43 -2.05
CA ALA A 49 -16.08 -22.01 -0.65
C ALA A 49 -17.14 -20.97 -0.26
N VAL A 50 -17.45 -20.04 -1.19
CA VAL A 50 -18.54 -19.06 -0.99
C VAL A 50 -19.89 -19.75 -0.96
N GLU A 51 -20.18 -20.63 -1.93
CA GLU A 51 -21.45 -21.37 -2.01
C GLU A 51 -21.70 -22.30 -0.80
N GLU A 52 -20.63 -22.80 -0.16
CA GLU A 52 -20.70 -23.52 1.09
C GLU A 52 -21.01 -22.62 2.30
N ALA A 53 -20.44 -21.41 2.30
CA ALA A 53 -20.55 -20.49 3.43
C ALA A 53 -21.88 -19.73 3.51
N VAL A 54 -22.64 -19.62 2.39
CA VAL A 54 -23.88 -18.80 2.33
C VAL A 54 -25.12 -19.64 1.93
N ASP A 55 -26.31 -19.12 2.22
CA ASP A 55 -27.55 -19.78 1.79
C ASP A 55 -27.90 -19.45 0.34
N ARG A 56 -27.54 -18.25 -0.13
CA ARG A 56 -27.83 -17.79 -1.49
C ARG A 56 -26.75 -16.90 -2.02
N VAL A 57 -26.50 -17.00 -3.33
CA VAL A 57 -25.67 -16.08 -4.09
C VAL A 57 -26.56 -15.34 -5.09
N VAL A 58 -26.48 -14.02 -5.09
CA VAL A 58 -27.14 -13.13 -6.04
C VAL A 58 -26.08 -12.50 -6.93
N ILE A 59 -26.21 -12.67 -8.24
CA ILE A 59 -25.31 -12.07 -9.22
C ILE A 59 -25.93 -10.79 -9.76
N ASN A 60 -25.35 -9.66 -9.44
CA ASN A 60 -25.75 -8.37 -9.97
C ASN A 60 -25.06 -8.10 -11.32
N LYS A 61 -25.81 -8.24 -12.41
CA LYS A 61 -25.32 -7.97 -13.78
C LYS A 61 -25.54 -6.52 -14.22
N ASP A 62 -26.30 -5.76 -13.44
CA ASP A 62 -26.60 -4.37 -13.71
C ASP A 62 -25.52 -3.47 -13.09
N ALA A 63 -24.79 -2.77 -13.94
CA ALA A 63 -23.72 -1.88 -13.50
C ALA A 63 -24.22 -0.68 -12.70
N GLU A 64 -25.47 -0.25 -12.92
CA GLU A 64 -26.08 0.91 -12.28
C GLU A 64 -26.86 0.54 -11.01
N ALA A 65 -27.25 -0.72 -10.84
CA ALA A 65 -28.01 -1.14 -9.68
C ALA A 65 -27.11 -1.41 -8.47
N HIS A 66 -27.48 -0.87 -7.32
CA HIS A 66 -26.79 -1.14 -6.07
C HIS A 66 -26.94 -2.61 -5.65
N ASN A 67 -25.86 -3.26 -5.19
CA ASN A 67 -25.86 -4.68 -4.83
C ASN A 67 -26.94 -5.03 -3.80
N TYR A 68 -27.10 -4.25 -2.74
CA TYR A 68 -28.11 -4.50 -1.70
C TYR A 68 -29.54 -4.39 -2.23
N ALA A 69 -29.80 -3.40 -3.09
CA ALA A 69 -31.13 -3.27 -3.72
C ALA A 69 -31.44 -4.46 -4.61
N LYS A 70 -30.45 -4.99 -5.32
CA LYS A 70 -30.58 -6.20 -6.12
C LYS A 70 -30.93 -7.41 -5.25
N ALA A 71 -30.22 -7.62 -4.15
CA ALA A 71 -30.51 -8.69 -3.19
C ALA A 71 -31.93 -8.57 -2.62
N LEU A 72 -32.36 -7.37 -2.19
CA LEU A 72 -33.70 -7.11 -1.67
C LEU A 72 -34.80 -7.38 -2.70
N SER A 73 -34.56 -7.16 -3.98
CA SER A 73 -35.51 -7.39 -5.06
C SER A 73 -35.67 -8.88 -5.41
N GLU A 74 -34.61 -9.67 -5.28
CA GLU A 74 -34.59 -11.08 -5.68
C GLU A 74 -34.88 -12.05 -4.51
N VAL A 75 -34.61 -11.66 -3.27
CA VAL A 75 -34.73 -12.51 -2.08
C VAL A 75 -35.90 -12.03 -1.22
N GLY A 76 -37.10 -12.53 -1.56
CA GLY A 76 -38.37 -12.13 -0.90
C GLY A 76 -38.45 -12.46 0.58
N GLU A 77 -37.71 -13.49 1.04
CA GLU A 77 -37.66 -13.95 2.43
C GLU A 77 -37.14 -12.89 3.40
N ILE A 78 -36.30 -11.94 2.94
CA ILE A 78 -35.75 -10.84 3.75
C ILE A 78 -36.86 -10.03 4.40
N LYS A 79 -37.99 -9.81 3.70
CA LYS A 79 -39.16 -9.07 4.22
C LYS A 79 -39.84 -9.74 5.41
N GLY A 80 -39.66 -11.05 5.59
CA GLY A 80 -40.21 -11.83 6.69
C GLY A 80 -39.33 -11.86 7.94
N MET A 81 -38.11 -11.30 7.88
CA MET A 81 -37.17 -11.31 9.00
C MET A 81 -37.48 -10.22 10.02
N ASP A 82 -37.02 -10.42 11.24
CA ASP A 82 -37.13 -9.41 12.31
C ASP A 82 -36.07 -8.34 12.19
N GLU A 83 -34.93 -8.68 11.58
CA GLU A 83 -33.79 -7.81 11.33
C GLU A 83 -33.10 -8.18 10.01
N ALA A 84 -32.63 -7.16 9.28
CA ALA A 84 -31.74 -7.34 8.13
C ALA A 84 -30.46 -6.53 8.32
N VAL A 85 -29.31 -7.21 8.26
CA VAL A 85 -27.97 -6.64 8.42
C VAL A 85 -27.33 -6.52 7.05
N PHE A 86 -26.82 -5.36 6.73
CA PHE A 86 -26.11 -5.04 5.50
C PHE A 86 -24.66 -4.76 5.83
N LEU A 87 -23.75 -5.48 5.20
CA LEU A 87 -22.31 -5.24 5.31
C LEU A 87 -21.60 -5.69 4.02
N SER A 88 -20.34 -5.31 3.88
CA SER A 88 -19.57 -5.63 2.68
C SER A 88 -18.18 -6.18 3.00
N SER A 89 -17.50 -6.64 1.97
CA SER A 89 -16.13 -7.16 2.06
C SER A 89 -15.06 -6.10 2.39
N VAL A 90 -15.43 -4.86 2.71
CA VAL A 90 -14.50 -3.91 3.33
C VAL A 90 -14.22 -4.25 4.79
N PHE A 91 -15.06 -5.07 5.44
CA PHE A 91 -14.85 -5.48 6.82
C PHE A 91 -14.09 -6.79 6.90
N PHE A 92 -13.15 -6.85 7.83
CA PHE A 92 -12.54 -8.08 8.29
C PHE A 92 -12.87 -8.33 9.77
N GLY A 93 -12.64 -9.54 10.22
CA GLY A 93 -13.00 -10.06 11.54
C GLY A 93 -13.80 -11.37 11.40
N PRO A 94 -14.45 -11.83 12.48
CA PRO A 94 -14.57 -11.16 13.77
C PRO A 94 -13.31 -11.33 14.64
N VAL A 95 -12.88 -10.23 15.26
CA VAL A 95 -11.78 -10.26 16.24
C VAL A 95 -12.30 -10.44 17.67
N TYR A 96 -13.59 -10.34 17.86
CA TYR A 96 -14.36 -10.68 19.07
C TYR A 96 -15.65 -11.39 18.66
N PRO A 97 -16.25 -12.23 19.52
CA PRO A 97 -17.46 -12.97 19.18
C PRO A 97 -18.63 -12.07 18.74
N LEU A 98 -19.15 -12.27 17.52
CA LEU A 98 -20.29 -11.50 17.00
C LEU A 98 -21.55 -11.66 17.87
N ALA A 99 -21.70 -12.81 18.54
CA ALA A 99 -22.82 -13.06 19.44
C ALA A 99 -22.94 -12.03 20.57
N GLU A 100 -21.81 -11.48 21.08
CA GLU A 100 -21.81 -10.43 22.10
C GLU A 100 -22.47 -9.15 21.55
N MET A 101 -22.06 -8.72 20.35
CA MET A 101 -22.60 -7.55 19.68
C MET A 101 -24.11 -7.70 19.39
N PHE A 102 -24.49 -8.82 18.81
CA PHE A 102 -25.90 -9.04 18.45
C PHE A 102 -26.80 -9.17 19.68
N ALA A 103 -26.35 -9.83 20.76
CA ALA A 103 -27.11 -9.93 22.00
C ALA A 103 -27.32 -8.58 22.67
N GLU A 104 -26.29 -7.73 22.68
CA GLU A 104 -26.41 -6.36 23.21
C GLU A 104 -27.42 -5.55 22.40
N MET A 105 -27.32 -5.57 21.07
CA MET A 105 -28.22 -4.80 20.22
C MET A 105 -29.67 -5.35 20.22
N GLU A 106 -29.87 -6.64 20.47
CA GLU A 106 -31.20 -7.21 20.68
C GLU A 106 -31.89 -6.67 21.95
N ALA A 107 -31.12 -6.32 22.98
CA ALA A 107 -31.65 -5.72 24.21
C ALA A 107 -32.20 -4.28 23.97
N HIS A 108 -31.75 -3.60 22.93
CA HIS A 108 -32.23 -2.29 22.50
C HIS A 108 -33.42 -2.39 21.53
N GLY A 109 -34.53 -2.99 22.00
CA GLY A 109 -35.73 -3.22 21.19
C GLY A 109 -36.51 -1.98 20.75
N ASP A 110 -36.10 -0.81 21.21
CA ASP A 110 -36.65 0.51 20.91
C ASP A 110 -36.01 1.18 19.68
N LEU A 111 -34.97 0.58 19.10
CA LEU A 111 -34.30 1.07 17.88
C LEU A 111 -34.98 0.54 16.62
N ASP A 112 -35.13 1.38 15.61
CA ASP A 112 -35.59 1.01 14.27
C ASP A 112 -34.43 0.53 13.38
N PHE A 113 -33.22 1.05 13.64
CA PHE A 113 -31.97 0.63 12.98
C PHE A 113 -30.78 0.87 13.90
N TRP A 114 -29.66 0.20 13.58
CA TRP A 114 -28.41 0.43 14.31
C TRP A 114 -27.18 0.17 13.42
N THR A 115 -26.05 0.76 13.80
CA THR A 115 -24.78 0.66 13.12
C THR A 115 -23.72 0.08 14.04
N LEU A 116 -22.59 -0.37 13.46
CA LEU A 116 -21.46 -0.87 14.24
C LEU A 116 -20.83 0.26 15.06
N THR A 117 -20.64 1.43 14.46
CA THR A 117 -20.04 2.62 15.05
C THR A 117 -20.92 3.83 14.79
N PRO A 118 -20.87 4.87 15.65
CA PRO A 118 -21.65 6.06 15.42
C PRO A 118 -21.24 6.72 14.09
N HIS A 119 -22.22 7.01 13.27
CA HIS A 119 -22.06 7.84 12.08
C HIS A 119 -22.52 9.25 12.46
N GLY A 120 -21.66 10.20 12.25
CA GLY A 120 -22.00 11.60 12.38
C GLY A 120 -21.15 12.38 11.39
N PHE A 121 -21.77 12.96 10.38
CA PHE A 121 -21.21 14.13 9.72
C PHE A 121 -21.08 15.20 10.83
N SER A 122 -19.88 15.45 11.27
CA SER A 122 -19.59 16.60 12.10
C SER A 122 -19.54 17.80 11.16
N ASP A 123 -20.39 18.83 11.42
CA ASP A 123 -20.27 20.16 10.78
C ASP A 123 -18.85 20.76 10.90
N ARG A 124 -17.99 20.15 11.71
CA ARG A 124 -16.59 20.53 11.92
C ARG A 124 -15.65 20.04 10.79
N TYR A 125 -16.08 19.08 9.95
CA TYR A 125 -15.27 18.56 8.85
C TYR A 125 -16.04 18.71 7.52
N PRO A 126 -16.02 19.92 6.93
CA PRO A 126 -16.80 20.26 5.73
C PRO A 126 -16.22 19.68 4.43
N TYR A 127 -15.20 18.82 4.50
CA TYR A 127 -14.59 18.24 3.30
C TYR A 127 -15.26 16.92 2.97
N PRO A 128 -15.82 16.78 1.75
CA PRO A 128 -16.28 15.48 1.27
C PRO A 128 -15.08 14.53 1.28
N TYR A 129 -15.24 13.40 1.96
CA TYR A 129 -14.29 12.29 1.87
C TYR A 129 -14.32 11.81 0.43
N GLU A 130 -13.27 12.07 -0.34
CA GLU A 130 -13.17 11.47 -1.66
C GLU A 130 -13.19 9.95 -1.50
N PRO A 131 -14.06 9.23 -2.24
CA PRO A 131 -13.95 7.79 -2.32
C PRO A 131 -12.52 7.44 -2.74
N LEU A 132 -11.93 6.43 -2.10
CA LEU A 132 -10.67 5.89 -2.57
C LEU A 132 -10.85 5.48 -4.03
N PRO A 133 -10.00 5.93 -4.96
CA PRO A 133 -10.24 5.80 -6.41
C PRO A 133 -10.48 4.36 -6.88
N ASP A 134 -10.02 3.37 -6.12
CA ASP A 134 -10.12 1.96 -6.48
C ASP A 134 -11.31 1.22 -5.84
N ILE A 135 -12.12 1.91 -5.03
CA ILE A 135 -13.27 1.30 -4.38
C ILE A 135 -14.50 1.97 -4.98
N SER A 136 -15.27 1.19 -5.74
CA SER A 136 -16.49 1.64 -6.41
C SER A 136 -17.41 2.41 -5.43
N GLU A 137 -18.18 3.37 -5.95
CA GLU A 137 -19.18 4.18 -5.21
C GLU A 137 -20.14 3.36 -4.30
N GLN A 138 -20.13 2.04 -4.40
CA GLN A 138 -20.91 1.11 -3.58
C GLN A 138 -20.30 0.76 -2.22
N SER A 139 -19.09 1.25 -1.93
CA SER A 139 -18.35 0.92 -0.70
C SER A 139 -18.76 1.74 0.53
N HIS A 140 -19.66 2.69 0.37
CA HIS A 140 -19.99 3.66 1.42
C HIS A 140 -21.00 3.15 2.47
N MET A 141 -21.67 2.03 2.24
CA MET A 141 -22.50 1.44 3.30
C MET A 141 -21.64 0.66 4.28
N SER A 142 -21.31 1.35 5.38
CA SER A 142 -20.87 0.73 6.62
C SER A 142 -21.88 -0.31 7.09
N PHE A 143 -21.48 -1.15 8.03
CA PHE A 143 -22.37 -2.07 8.72
C PHE A 143 -23.64 -1.34 9.23
N VAL A 144 -24.83 -1.77 8.77
CA VAL A 144 -26.11 -1.25 9.23
C VAL A 144 -27.13 -2.40 9.35
N ALA A 145 -27.88 -2.41 10.44
CA ALA A 145 -28.95 -3.33 10.70
C ALA A 145 -30.30 -2.61 10.77
N PHE A 146 -31.28 -3.08 10.00
CA PHE A 146 -32.63 -2.53 9.98
C PHE A 146 -33.61 -3.50 10.64
N ARG A 147 -34.48 -2.95 11.51
CA ARG A 147 -35.54 -3.73 12.18
C ARG A 147 -36.77 -3.84 11.29
N LYS A 148 -37.58 -4.86 11.57
CA LYS A 148 -38.80 -5.22 10.83
C LYS A 148 -39.76 -4.06 10.62
N GLY A 149 -39.93 -3.20 11.64
CA GLY A 149 -40.83 -2.04 11.56
C GLY A 149 -40.45 -1.09 10.44
N LEU A 150 -39.17 -0.74 10.37
CA LEU A 150 -38.64 0.14 9.33
C LEU A 150 -38.61 -0.58 7.97
N MET A 151 -38.17 -1.83 7.90
CA MET A 151 -38.13 -2.61 6.65
C MET A 151 -39.54 -2.79 6.02
N GLY A 152 -40.58 -2.86 6.82
CA GLY A 152 -41.97 -2.93 6.37
C GLY A 152 -42.56 -1.60 5.92
N SER A 153 -41.83 -0.48 6.10
CA SER A 153 -42.34 0.86 5.77
C SER A 153 -42.20 1.20 4.30
N GLY A 154 -43.12 2.05 3.80
CA GLY A 154 -43.00 2.61 2.46
C GLY A 154 -41.76 3.51 2.29
N LYS A 155 -41.21 4.03 3.40
CA LYS A 155 -40.00 4.85 3.39
C LYS A 155 -38.75 4.03 3.09
N PHE A 156 -38.65 2.81 3.63
CA PHE A 156 -37.57 1.89 3.33
C PHE A 156 -37.58 1.49 1.84
N THR A 157 -38.74 1.16 1.31
CA THR A 157 -38.89 0.86 -0.12
C THR A 157 -38.52 2.07 -0.99
N GLN A 158 -39.02 3.26 -0.63
CA GLN A 158 -38.71 4.51 -1.33
C GLN A 158 -37.20 4.81 -1.36
N PHE A 159 -36.50 4.59 -0.25
CA PHE A 159 -35.04 4.76 -0.17
C PHE A 159 -34.31 3.89 -1.20
N TRP A 160 -34.60 2.59 -1.23
CA TRP A 160 -33.96 1.65 -2.18
C TRP A 160 -34.38 1.93 -3.63
N ASP A 161 -35.62 2.37 -3.87
CA ASP A 161 -36.08 2.77 -5.22
C ASP A 161 -35.32 3.98 -5.75
N ILE A 162 -34.93 4.91 -4.88
CA ILE A 162 -34.08 6.08 -5.27
C ILE A 162 -32.72 5.60 -5.75
N LEU A 163 -32.13 4.61 -5.09
CA LEU A 163 -30.80 4.07 -5.39
C LEU A 163 -30.79 3.12 -6.61
N THR A 164 -31.94 2.66 -7.09
CA THR A 164 -32.03 1.68 -8.19
C THR A 164 -32.46 2.27 -9.53
N LYS A 165 -32.89 3.54 -9.59
CA LYS A 165 -33.40 4.12 -10.84
C LYS A 165 -32.27 4.56 -11.76
N PRO A 166 -32.06 3.88 -12.91
CA PRO A 166 -31.13 4.36 -13.93
C PRO A 166 -31.60 5.70 -14.54
N GLY A 167 -30.68 6.55 -14.94
CA GLY A 167 -30.95 7.73 -15.78
C GLY A 167 -31.14 9.07 -15.07
N ARG A 168 -30.58 9.26 -13.87
CA ARG A 168 -30.36 10.59 -13.30
C ARG A 168 -28.89 11.02 -13.47
N GLU A 169 -28.53 11.31 -14.71
CA GLU A 169 -27.38 12.17 -15.02
C GLU A 169 -27.70 13.64 -14.68
N SER A 170 -28.16 13.93 -13.48
CA SER A 170 -28.11 15.29 -12.97
C SER A 170 -27.09 15.30 -11.85
N ASP A 171 -26.11 16.17 -11.98
CA ASP A 171 -25.02 16.40 -11.03
C ASP A 171 -25.47 16.51 -9.56
N GLU A 172 -26.68 16.99 -9.33
CA GLU A 172 -27.29 17.04 -7.99
C GLU A 172 -27.75 15.68 -7.47
N ALA A 173 -28.12 14.74 -8.34
CA ALA A 173 -28.61 13.43 -7.92
C ALA A 173 -27.48 12.43 -7.69
N SER A 174 -26.34 12.56 -8.37
CA SER A 174 -25.16 11.73 -8.10
C SER A 174 -24.48 12.13 -6.78
N VAL A 175 -24.42 13.44 -6.51
CA VAL A 175 -23.95 13.96 -5.21
C VAL A 175 -24.94 13.59 -4.10
N ALA A 176 -26.25 13.77 -4.32
CA ALA A 176 -27.26 13.37 -3.34
C ALA A 176 -27.34 11.87 -3.11
N ASN A 177 -27.03 11.02 -4.08
CA ASN A 177 -26.98 9.57 -3.90
C ASN A 177 -25.73 9.13 -3.12
N GLY A 178 -24.58 9.73 -3.36
CA GLY A 178 -23.38 9.54 -2.55
C GLY A 178 -23.60 10.01 -1.10
N GLU A 179 -24.07 11.24 -0.92
CA GLU A 179 -24.41 11.80 0.39
C GLU A 179 -25.49 10.99 1.12
N LEU A 180 -26.47 10.44 0.39
CA LEU A 180 -27.54 9.64 0.96
C LEU A 180 -27.04 8.27 1.46
N LEU A 181 -26.08 7.65 0.77
CA LEU A 181 -25.45 6.41 1.20
C LEU A 181 -24.45 6.63 2.34
N ASP A 182 -23.75 7.74 2.31
CA ASP A 182 -22.81 8.14 3.36
C ASP A 182 -23.53 8.50 4.68
N ASP A 183 -24.77 8.97 4.61
CA ASP A 183 -25.59 9.31 5.77
C ASP A 183 -26.97 8.62 5.79
N ILE A 184 -26.97 7.30 5.55
CA ILE A 184 -28.20 6.49 5.63
C ILE A 184 -28.86 6.61 7.01
N THR A 185 -28.06 6.75 8.05
CA THR A 185 -28.52 6.92 9.44
C THR A 185 -29.16 8.28 9.65
N GLY A 186 -28.56 9.34 9.14
CA GLY A 186 -29.11 10.70 9.15
C GLY A 186 -30.40 10.78 8.37
N TYR A 187 -30.49 10.15 7.19
CA TYR A 187 -31.73 10.11 6.41
C TYR A 187 -32.89 9.52 7.21
N PHE A 188 -32.72 8.31 7.80
CA PHE A 188 -33.82 7.68 8.55
C PHE A 188 -34.12 8.42 9.87
N ALA A 189 -33.12 8.98 10.53
CA ALA A 189 -33.31 9.79 11.73
C ALA A 189 -34.12 11.09 11.42
N GLN A 190 -33.84 11.78 10.33
CA GLN A 190 -34.55 13.00 9.91
C GLN A 190 -36.04 12.75 9.63
N ILE A 191 -36.38 11.57 9.14
CA ILE A 191 -37.79 11.21 8.88
C ILE A 191 -38.46 10.51 10.08
N GLY A 192 -37.83 10.52 11.26
CA GLY A 192 -38.44 10.17 12.54
C GLY A 192 -38.20 8.74 13.02
N TYR A 193 -37.30 7.96 12.40
CA TYR A 193 -36.87 6.65 12.89
C TYR A 193 -35.75 6.78 13.92
N ARG A 194 -35.74 5.87 14.90
CA ARG A 194 -34.78 5.86 15.99
C ARG A 194 -33.58 4.99 15.68
N GLY A 195 -32.41 5.63 15.55
CA GLY A 195 -31.13 4.94 15.32
C GLY A 195 -30.28 4.83 16.58
N GLY A 196 -29.36 3.86 16.56
CA GLY A 196 -28.32 3.68 17.58
C GLY A 196 -27.05 3.09 16.98
N SER A 197 -26.05 2.88 17.81
CA SER A 197 -24.81 2.20 17.42
C SER A 197 -24.34 1.24 18.51
N TYR A 198 -23.70 0.12 18.11
CA TYR A 198 -23.09 -0.82 19.06
C TYR A 198 -21.97 -0.13 19.85
N ILE A 199 -21.04 0.50 19.16
CA ILE A 199 -20.02 1.31 19.82
C ILE A 199 -20.65 2.65 20.21
N THR A 200 -20.75 2.89 21.51
CA THR A 200 -21.22 4.17 22.05
C THR A 200 -20.09 4.85 22.80
N PRO A 201 -19.58 5.99 22.31
CA PRO A 201 -18.53 6.72 23.01
C PRO A 201 -18.97 7.09 24.42
N SER A 202 -18.12 6.83 25.42
CA SER A 202 -18.41 7.10 26.83
C SER A 202 -17.41 8.11 27.41
N GLY A 203 -17.90 9.01 28.26
CA GLY A 203 -17.06 9.78 29.17
C GLY A 203 -16.17 10.85 28.55
N GLY A 204 -16.55 11.43 27.42
CA GLY A 204 -15.79 12.51 26.77
C GLY A 204 -14.84 12.07 25.67
N ASP A 205 -14.91 10.81 25.23
CA ASP A 205 -14.23 10.37 24.03
C ASP A 205 -14.90 11.00 22.81
N ASP A 206 -14.18 11.90 22.17
CA ASP A 206 -14.57 12.44 20.86
C ASP A 206 -14.01 11.52 19.79
N LEU A 207 -14.84 10.56 19.32
CA LEU A 207 -14.42 9.72 18.20
C LEU A 207 -14.34 10.59 16.94
N ASN A 208 -13.16 10.59 16.33
CA ASN A 208 -12.94 11.17 15.03
C ASN A 208 -13.95 10.57 14.02
N PRO A 209 -14.54 11.34 13.08
CA PRO A 209 -15.46 10.83 12.06
C PRO A 209 -14.93 9.64 11.27
N PHE A 210 -13.60 9.53 11.14
CA PHE A 210 -12.90 8.43 10.45
C PHE A 210 -12.30 7.44 11.45
N HIS A 211 -12.95 7.21 12.56
CA HIS A 211 -12.43 6.40 13.68
C HIS A 211 -12.01 4.98 13.28
N MET A 212 -12.67 4.35 12.29
CA MET A 212 -12.26 3.04 11.77
C MET A 212 -10.87 3.05 11.11
N LEU A 213 -10.46 4.19 10.54
CA LEU A 213 -9.17 4.37 9.88
C LEU A 213 -8.11 5.01 10.78
N HIS A 214 -8.55 5.95 11.64
CA HIS A 214 -7.63 6.74 12.46
C HIS A 214 -7.49 6.24 13.90
N MET A 215 -8.44 5.45 14.40
CA MET A 215 -8.49 4.99 15.79
C MET A 215 -8.81 3.48 15.92
N PRO A 216 -8.42 2.60 14.97
CA PRO A 216 -8.82 1.18 14.99
C PRO A 216 -8.35 0.49 16.27
N LYS A 217 -7.15 0.79 16.77
CA LYS A 217 -6.63 0.25 18.02
C LYS A 217 -7.50 0.62 19.23
N THR A 218 -7.99 1.87 19.31
CA THR A 218 -8.89 2.30 20.38
C THR A 218 -10.23 1.55 20.31
N LEU A 219 -10.78 1.39 19.10
CA LEU A 219 -12.01 0.60 18.91
C LEU A 219 -11.81 -0.86 19.33
N PHE A 220 -10.65 -1.42 19.03
CA PHE A 220 -10.27 -2.78 19.39
C PHE A 220 -10.11 -2.96 20.91
N GLU A 221 -9.20 -2.22 21.53
CA GLU A 221 -8.82 -2.43 22.93
C GLU A 221 -9.87 -1.94 23.93
N LYS A 222 -10.49 -0.79 23.65
CA LYS A 222 -11.42 -0.14 24.59
C LYS A 222 -12.87 -0.53 24.39
N TYR A 223 -13.30 -0.61 23.14
CA TYR A 223 -14.70 -0.82 22.80
C TYR A 223 -15.02 -2.25 22.35
N ARG A 224 -14.03 -3.14 22.25
CA ARG A 224 -14.20 -4.51 21.80
C ARG A 224 -14.96 -4.61 20.47
N CYS A 225 -14.67 -3.70 19.55
CA CYS A 225 -15.27 -3.71 18.22
C CYS A 225 -14.91 -5.03 17.51
N PRO A 226 -15.90 -5.81 17.02
CA PRO A 226 -15.62 -7.11 16.42
C PRO A 226 -15.20 -7.06 14.97
N LEU A 227 -15.49 -5.97 14.25
CA LEU A 227 -15.25 -5.82 12.81
C LEU A 227 -14.49 -4.53 12.53
N PHE A 228 -13.59 -4.58 11.57
CA PHE A 228 -12.74 -3.45 11.18
C PHE A 228 -12.67 -3.28 9.68
N ASP A 229 -12.48 -2.04 9.25
CA ASP A 229 -12.30 -1.68 7.85
C ASP A 229 -10.88 -2.06 7.38
N ILE A 230 -10.78 -2.96 6.41
CA ILE A 230 -9.50 -3.44 5.87
C ILE A 230 -8.70 -2.31 5.18
N ARG A 231 -9.39 -1.26 4.73
CA ARG A 231 -8.75 -0.07 4.15
C ARG A 231 -7.86 0.68 5.12
N ALA A 232 -7.98 0.45 6.44
CA ALA A 232 -7.05 1.00 7.43
C ALA A 232 -5.58 0.68 7.09
N PHE A 233 -5.33 -0.47 6.43
CA PHE A 233 -3.98 -0.91 6.05
C PHE A 233 -3.49 -0.37 4.70
N THR A 234 -4.33 0.34 3.95
CA THR A 234 -4.00 0.89 2.63
C THR A 234 -4.35 2.37 2.47
N THR A 235 -4.87 2.99 3.53
CA THR A 235 -5.22 4.42 3.50
C THR A 235 -3.97 5.26 3.24
N PRO A 236 -3.99 6.16 2.24
CA PRO A 236 -2.87 7.01 1.91
C PRO A 236 -2.33 7.78 3.11
N LYS A 237 -1.01 7.77 3.29
CA LYS A 237 -0.35 8.32 4.48
C LYS A 237 -0.70 9.78 4.76
N HIS A 238 -0.83 10.61 3.72
CA HIS A 238 -1.16 12.03 3.89
C HIS A 238 -2.52 12.22 4.56
N ARG A 239 -3.52 11.37 4.29
CA ARG A 239 -4.85 11.43 4.94
C ARG A 239 -4.76 11.04 6.42
N ILE A 240 -3.95 10.04 6.72
CA ILE A 240 -3.71 9.62 8.12
C ILE A 240 -3.02 10.74 8.91
N LEU A 241 -2.07 11.45 8.31
CA LEU A 241 -1.32 12.54 8.95
C LEU A 241 -2.14 13.79 9.24
N GLU A 242 -3.34 13.94 8.69
CA GLU A 242 -4.23 15.05 9.01
C GLU A 242 -4.71 15.02 10.48
N ASN A 243 -4.85 13.84 11.07
CA ASN A 243 -5.47 13.66 12.39
C ASN A 243 -4.64 12.80 13.35
N THR A 244 -3.51 12.23 12.91
CA THR A 244 -2.69 11.31 13.70
C THR A 244 -1.20 11.58 13.50
N PHE A 245 -0.36 10.86 14.22
CA PHE A 245 1.10 10.85 14.00
C PHE A 245 1.52 9.84 12.91
N GLY A 246 0.58 9.12 12.29
CA GLY A 246 0.83 8.13 11.24
C GLY A 246 0.94 6.69 11.74
N GLU A 247 0.61 6.44 13.00
CA GLU A 247 0.73 5.15 13.69
C GLU A 247 -0.47 4.19 13.52
N PRO A 248 -1.71 4.61 13.15
CA PRO A 248 -2.91 3.81 13.43
C PRO A 248 -2.86 2.38 12.90
N ALA A 249 -2.54 2.18 11.63
CA ALA A 249 -2.54 0.85 11.02
C ALA A 249 -1.46 -0.07 11.61
N GLY A 250 -0.24 0.44 11.76
CA GLY A 250 0.88 -0.33 12.29
C GLY A 250 0.67 -0.72 13.76
N ASP A 251 0.16 0.19 14.59
CA ASP A 251 -0.14 -0.09 16.00
C ASP A 251 -1.31 -1.07 16.15
N PHE A 252 -2.31 -0.96 15.29
CA PHE A 252 -3.44 -1.86 15.28
C PHE A 252 -3.03 -3.29 14.87
N LEU A 253 -2.25 -3.44 13.81
CA LEU A 253 -1.75 -4.76 13.39
C LEU A 253 -0.95 -5.44 14.50
N ARG A 254 -0.04 -4.71 15.15
CA ARG A 254 0.72 -5.22 16.32
C ARG A 254 -0.19 -5.62 17.49
N ALA A 255 -1.27 -4.89 17.73
CA ALA A 255 -2.23 -5.22 18.77
C ALA A 255 -2.98 -6.53 18.45
N LEU A 256 -3.39 -6.73 17.20
CA LEU A 256 -4.02 -7.97 16.72
C LEU A 256 -3.06 -9.17 16.86
N GLU A 257 -1.82 -9.02 16.41
CA GLU A 257 -0.78 -10.05 16.56
C GLU A 257 -0.54 -10.42 18.02
N SER A 258 -0.52 -9.43 18.92
CA SER A 258 -0.30 -9.63 20.35
C SER A 258 -1.46 -10.35 21.03
N LEU A 259 -2.70 -10.16 20.59
CA LEU A 259 -3.86 -10.87 21.10
C LEU A 259 -3.82 -12.35 20.68
N GLY A 260 -3.42 -12.64 19.45
CA GLY A 260 -3.27 -13.99 18.92
C GLY A 260 -4.57 -14.78 18.68
N GLU A 261 -5.73 -14.13 18.78
CA GLU A 261 -7.04 -14.75 18.58
C GLU A 261 -7.54 -14.62 17.13
N TYR A 262 -7.00 -13.68 16.36
CA TYR A 262 -7.32 -13.48 14.96
C TYR A 262 -6.11 -13.84 14.08
N ASP A 263 -6.35 -14.60 13.01
CA ASP A 263 -5.30 -14.92 12.04
C ASP A 263 -4.96 -13.71 11.16
N VAL A 264 -3.94 -12.96 11.57
CA VAL A 264 -3.44 -11.81 10.81
C VAL A 264 -2.85 -12.20 9.44
N GLY A 265 -2.57 -13.48 9.20
CA GLY A 265 -2.16 -14.00 7.90
C GLY A 265 -3.19 -13.70 6.83
N LEU A 266 -4.48 -13.70 7.17
CA LEU A 266 -5.57 -13.35 6.25
C LEU A 266 -5.51 -11.89 5.76
N ILE A 267 -5.03 -10.98 6.61
CA ILE A 267 -4.80 -9.57 6.23
C ILE A 267 -3.62 -9.50 5.25
N TRP A 268 -2.53 -10.20 5.56
CA TRP A 268 -1.35 -10.23 4.69
C TRP A 268 -1.64 -10.87 3.33
N GLU A 269 -2.43 -11.95 3.27
CA GLU A 269 -2.89 -12.55 2.01
C GLU A 269 -3.59 -11.54 1.11
N TRP A 270 -4.54 -10.78 1.69
CA TRP A 270 -5.25 -9.73 0.95
C TRP A 270 -4.32 -8.60 0.52
N LEU A 271 -3.45 -8.10 1.41
CA LEU A 271 -2.49 -7.03 1.08
C LEU A 271 -1.57 -7.44 -0.09
N ILE A 272 -1.04 -8.66 -0.05
CA ILE A 272 -0.16 -9.18 -1.09
C ILE A 272 -0.90 -9.36 -2.42
N ARG A 273 -2.16 -9.81 -2.39
CA ARG A 273 -2.96 -10.03 -3.60
C ARG A 273 -3.49 -8.73 -4.21
N ALA A 274 -4.04 -7.85 -3.39
CA ALA A 274 -4.94 -6.80 -3.86
C ALA A 274 -4.43 -5.37 -3.64
N ALA A 275 -3.48 -5.14 -2.72
CA ALA A 275 -3.02 -3.81 -2.39
C ALA A 275 -1.75 -3.43 -3.18
N HIS A 276 -1.63 -2.15 -3.56
CA HIS A 276 -0.39 -1.64 -4.14
C HIS A 276 0.71 -1.59 -3.06
N PRO A 277 1.99 -1.96 -3.39
CA PRO A 277 3.05 -2.05 -2.37
C PRO A 277 3.26 -0.76 -1.59
N CYS A 278 3.21 0.42 -2.21
CA CYS A 278 3.43 1.67 -1.47
C CYS A 278 2.32 1.96 -0.45
N ASP A 279 1.08 1.54 -0.70
CA ASP A 279 -0.04 1.86 0.19
C ASP A 279 0.15 1.16 1.54
N PHE A 280 0.37 -0.16 1.55
CA PHE A 280 0.56 -0.88 2.81
C PHE A 280 1.95 -0.63 3.43
N VAL A 281 3.01 -0.44 2.65
CA VAL A 281 4.33 -0.07 3.19
C VAL A 281 4.25 1.22 3.99
N ASN A 282 3.53 2.22 3.47
CA ASN A 282 3.35 3.50 4.16
C ASN A 282 2.37 3.42 5.33
N ALA A 283 1.21 2.77 5.14
CA ALA A 283 0.20 2.66 6.18
C ALA A 283 0.74 1.91 7.41
N LEU A 284 1.44 0.79 7.19
CA LEU A 284 2.02 -0.03 8.24
C LEU A 284 3.36 0.48 8.76
N GLY A 285 3.98 1.46 8.08
CA GLY A 285 5.29 1.99 8.44
C GLY A 285 6.40 0.95 8.30
N LEU A 286 6.43 0.21 7.19
CA LEU A 286 7.43 -0.84 6.95
C LEU A 286 8.80 -0.23 6.60
N VAL A 287 9.41 0.38 7.61
CA VAL A 287 10.77 0.93 7.58
C VAL A 287 11.57 0.28 8.69
N HIS A 288 12.57 -0.53 8.33
CA HIS A 288 13.46 -1.17 9.29
C HIS A 288 14.69 -0.29 9.52
N ILE A 289 14.80 0.27 10.72
CA ILE A 289 15.96 1.05 11.15
C ILE A 289 16.79 0.14 12.07
N LEU A 290 18.00 -0.22 11.61
CA LEU A 290 18.86 -1.16 12.30
C LEU A 290 20.13 -0.49 12.82
N PRO A 291 20.61 -0.89 14.02
CA PRO A 291 21.86 -0.36 14.56
C PRO A 291 23.08 -0.87 13.79
N THR A 292 24.06 0.02 13.64
CA THR A 292 25.34 -0.26 12.98
C THR A 292 26.41 -0.83 13.93
N SER A 293 26.26 -0.63 15.23
CA SER A 293 27.24 -0.97 16.24
C SER A 293 26.79 -2.00 17.28
N THR A 294 25.49 -2.27 17.36
CA THR A 294 24.89 -3.19 18.32
C THR A 294 24.30 -4.40 17.61
N GLN A 295 24.85 -5.58 17.85
CA GLN A 295 24.30 -6.82 17.32
C GLN A 295 23.01 -7.19 18.08
N ILE A 296 21.91 -7.41 17.34
CA ILE A 296 20.62 -7.80 17.90
C ILE A 296 20.56 -9.31 18.16
N PRO A 297 20.92 -10.20 17.19
CA PRO A 297 20.96 -11.64 17.45
C PRO A 297 22.11 -12.01 18.39
N GLU A 298 21.87 -12.93 19.30
CA GLU A 298 22.89 -13.38 20.28
C GLU A 298 24.08 -14.10 19.63
N ALA A 299 23.86 -14.70 18.46
CA ALA A 299 24.88 -15.39 17.67
C ALA A 299 24.70 -15.08 16.18
N ASP A 300 25.68 -15.43 15.36
CA ASP A 300 25.58 -15.29 13.91
C ASP A 300 24.36 -16.06 13.37
N PRO A 301 23.33 -15.38 12.85
CA PRO A 301 22.11 -16.02 12.36
C PRO A 301 22.34 -16.87 11.11
N ILE A 302 23.40 -16.60 10.34
CA ILE A 302 23.76 -17.34 9.13
C ILE A 302 24.28 -18.72 9.55
N GLU A 303 25.27 -18.77 10.41
CA GLU A 303 25.85 -20.03 10.90
C GLU A 303 24.82 -20.84 11.70
N ARG A 304 24.09 -20.19 12.61
CA ARG A 304 23.11 -20.86 13.46
C ARG A 304 22.01 -21.58 12.67
N ASN A 305 21.59 -21.02 11.54
CA ASN A 305 20.50 -21.58 10.72
C ASN A 305 21.00 -22.29 9.46
N GLY A 306 22.32 -22.41 9.24
CA GLY A 306 22.90 -23.06 8.07
C GLY A 306 22.52 -22.37 6.74
N LEU A 307 22.40 -21.03 6.77
CA LEU A 307 21.96 -20.25 5.61
C LEU A 307 23.11 -20.03 4.63
N LYS A 308 22.74 -19.88 3.36
CA LYS A 308 23.63 -19.40 2.31
C LYS A 308 23.31 -17.94 2.02
N VAL A 309 24.23 -17.06 2.37
CA VAL A 309 24.08 -15.61 2.20
C VAL A 309 25.28 -15.08 1.43
N ALA A 310 25.03 -14.19 0.47
CA ALA A 310 26.09 -13.62 -0.35
C ALA A 310 25.98 -12.10 -0.52
N LEU A 311 27.14 -11.48 -0.74
CA LEU A 311 27.24 -10.18 -1.37
C LEU A 311 27.49 -10.37 -2.87
N PHE A 312 26.60 -9.84 -3.71
CA PHE A 312 26.81 -9.71 -5.15
C PHE A 312 27.32 -8.33 -5.48
N MET A 313 28.45 -8.22 -6.18
CA MET A 313 29.05 -6.94 -6.58
C MET A 313 29.26 -6.90 -8.10
N HIS A 314 28.93 -5.74 -8.70
CA HIS A 314 29.41 -5.43 -10.05
C HIS A 314 30.39 -4.26 -10.00
N LEU A 315 31.66 -4.50 -10.36
CA LEU A 315 32.75 -3.53 -10.30
C LEU A 315 33.27 -3.21 -11.71
N TYR A 316 33.00 -2.01 -12.16
CA TYR A 316 33.42 -1.51 -13.46
C TYR A 316 34.53 -0.46 -13.38
N TYR A 317 34.50 0.41 -12.36
CA TYR A 317 35.39 1.57 -12.19
C TYR A 317 36.56 1.26 -11.24
N MET A 318 37.77 1.04 -11.79
CA MET A 318 38.93 0.65 -10.98
C MET A 318 39.44 1.76 -10.05
N ASP A 319 39.14 3.01 -10.33
CA ASP A 319 39.41 4.14 -9.42
C ASP A 319 38.52 4.13 -8.18
N LEU A 320 37.41 3.38 -8.17
CA LEU A 320 36.53 3.16 -7.01
C LEU A 320 36.80 1.80 -6.30
N LEU A 321 37.80 1.06 -6.72
CA LEU A 321 38.10 -0.27 -6.16
C LEU A 321 38.37 -0.22 -4.64
N GLY A 322 39.04 0.85 -4.17
CA GLY A 322 39.31 1.06 -2.74
C GLY A 322 38.01 1.21 -1.93
N ASP A 323 37.06 2.01 -2.41
CA ASP A 323 35.77 2.22 -1.76
C ASP A 323 34.93 0.93 -1.79
N SER A 324 34.97 0.19 -2.90
CA SER A 324 34.29 -1.10 -3.04
C SER A 324 34.89 -2.18 -2.12
N LEU A 325 36.20 -2.19 -1.94
CA LEU A 325 36.85 -3.06 -0.96
C LEU A 325 36.45 -2.71 0.46
N ALA A 326 36.43 -1.41 0.81
CA ALA A 326 35.99 -0.95 2.13
C ALA A 326 34.53 -1.37 2.42
N TYR A 327 33.66 -1.34 1.42
CA TYR A 327 32.29 -1.85 1.53
C TYR A 327 32.28 -3.38 1.75
N ALA A 328 33.06 -4.13 0.98
CA ALA A 328 33.17 -5.59 1.12
C ALA A 328 33.76 -6.03 2.47
N GLN A 329 34.62 -5.22 3.10
CA GLN A 329 35.16 -5.51 4.44
C GLN A 329 34.09 -5.50 5.56
N ASN A 330 32.90 -4.97 5.29
CA ASN A 330 31.76 -5.01 6.21
C ASN A 330 30.98 -6.33 6.14
N VAL A 331 31.32 -7.22 5.23
CA VAL A 331 30.65 -8.54 5.08
C VAL A 331 31.10 -9.47 6.20
N PRO A 332 30.14 -10.10 6.96
CA PRO A 332 30.46 -11.15 7.90
C PRO A 332 31.23 -12.31 7.26
N ALA A 333 32.13 -12.94 7.99
CA ALA A 333 32.95 -14.06 7.46
C ALA A 333 32.10 -15.27 7.03
N SER A 334 30.86 -15.37 7.54
CA SER A 334 29.87 -16.39 7.20
C SER A 334 29.17 -16.18 5.83
N MET A 335 29.43 -15.04 5.15
CA MET A 335 28.86 -14.73 3.83
C MET A 335 29.89 -14.94 2.73
N ASP A 336 29.43 -15.37 1.54
CA ASP A 336 30.25 -15.43 0.34
C ASP A 336 30.20 -14.10 -0.45
N ILE A 337 31.23 -13.83 -1.25
CA ILE A 337 31.32 -12.63 -2.08
C ILE A 337 31.50 -13.05 -3.56
N PHE A 338 30.60 -12.60 -4.41
CA PHE A 338 30.66 -12.78 -5.86
C PHE A 338 30.82 -11.43 -6.52
N VAL A 339 31.87 -11.29 -7.32
CA VAL A 339 32.17 -10.04 -8.03
C VAL A 339 32.14 -10.27 -9.52
N THR A 340 31.44 -9.43 -10.25
CA THR A 340 31.44 -9.41 -11.71
C THR A 340 32.22 -8.21 -12.23
N THR A 341 32.94 -8.37 -13.33
CA THR A 341 33.64 -7.30 -14.04
C THR A 341 33.80 -7.60 -15.52
N SER A 342 34.21 -6.61 -16.32
CA SER A 342 34.15 -6.68 -17.79
C SER A 342 35.47 -7.06 -18.47
N SER A 343 36.58 -7.24 -17.76
CA SER A 343 37.86 -7.61 -18.37
C SER A 343 38.78 -8.39 -17.43
N GLU A 344 39.65 -9.19 -17.99
CA GLU A 344 40.69 -9.97 -17.30
C GLU A 344 41.63 -9.10 -16.43
N GLU A 345 41.97 -7.90 -16.91
CA GLU A 345 42.84 -6.98 -16.19
C GLU A 345 42.14 -6.48 -14.90
N LYS A 346 40.87 -6.10 -15.02
CA LYS A 346 40.06 -5.69 -13.86
C LYS A 346 39.88 -6.86 -12.89
N ALA A 347 39.60 -8.07 -13.40
CA ALA A 347 39.44 -9.25 -12.57
C ALA A 347 40.69 -9.50 -11.71
N ARG A 348 41.89 -9.50 -12.31
CA ARG A 348 43.16 -9.65 -11.58
C ARG A 348 43.37 -8.57 -10.51
N SER A 349 42.98 -7.33 -10.82
CA SER A 349 43.10 -6.23 -9.86
C SER A 349 42.15 -6.42 -8.67
N ILE A 350 40.92 -6.88 -8.93
CA ILE A 350 39.91 -7.18 -7.90
C ILE A 350 40.35 -8.37 -7.05
N GLU A 351 40.79 -9.47 -7.67
CA GLU A 351 41.29 -10.67 -6.98
C GLU A 351 42.44 -10.32 -6.03
N ALA A 352 43.40 -9.51 -6.50
CA ALA A 352 44.53 -9.06 -5.69
C ALA A 352 44.08 -8.19 -4.50
N ALA A 353 43.12 -7.28 -4.70
CA ALA A 353 42.62 -6.39 -3.66
C ALA A 353 41.79 -7.16 -2.61
N PHE A 354 41.00 -8.13 -3.02
CA PHE A 354 40.10 -8.91 -2.15
C PHE A 354 40.77 -10.12 -1.51
N ALA A 355 41.99 -10.48 -1.89
CA ALA A 355 42.71 -11.66 -1.40
C ALA A 355 42.88 -11.74 0.13
N ALA A 356 42.84 -10.59 0.83
CA ALA A 356 42.98 -10.53 2.30
C ALA A 356 41.66 -10.69 3.06
N LEU A 357 40.51 -10.74 2.37
CA LEU A 357 39.21 -10.95 3.02
C LEU A 357 39.08 -12.39 3.54
N PRO A 358 38.43 -12.61 4.69
CA PRO A 358 38.23 -13.94 5.25
C PRO A 358 37.17 -14.75 4.49
N ASN A 359 36.41 -14.10 3.62
CA ASN A 359 35.28 -14.65 2.89
C ASN A 359 35.74 -15.49 1.69
N LYS A 360 34.90 -16.43 1.25
CA LYS A 360 35.04 -17.00 -0.09
C LYS A 360 34.72 -15.92 -1.11
N VAL A 361 35.70 -15.58 -1.97
CA VAL A 361 35.56 -14.60 -3.04
C VAL A 361 35.65 -15.31 -4.40
N GLU A 362 34.69 -15.03 -5.27
CA GLU A 362 34.69 -15.53 -6.65
C GLU A 362 34.51 -14.35 -7.61
N VAL A 363 35.44 -14.18 -8.56
CA VAL A 363 35.38 -13.12 -9.58
C VAL A 363 34.98 -13.71 -10.92
N ARG A 364 34.00 -13.14 -11.59
CA ARG A 364 33.47 -13.59 -12.87
C ARG A 364 33.56 -12.50 -13.93
N LEU A 365 33.90 -12.91 -15.14
CA LEU A 365 33.83 -12.05 -16.31
C LEU A 365 32.42 -12.03 -16.88
N VAL A 366 31.94 -10.83 -17.21
CA VAL A 366 30.62 -10.59 -17.82
C VAL A 366 30.78 -9.67 -19.03
N GLU A 367 29.84 -9.72 -19.95
CA GLU A 367 29.81 -8.79 -21.07
C GLU A 367 29.55 -7.36 -20.60
N ASN A 368 30.17 -6.39 -21.25
CA ASN A 368 29.93 -4.97 -21.00
C ASN A 368 28.67 -4.50 -21.75
N ARG A 369 27.52 -5.04 -21.38
CA ARG A 369 26.22 -4.74 -22.00
C ARG A 369 25.12 -4.85 -20.94
N GLY A 370 24.30 -3.79 -20.78
CA GLY A 370 23.23 -3.76 -19.78
C GLY A 370 23.69 -3.47 -18.34
N ARG A 371 24.90 -2.94 -18.18
CA ARG A 371 25.46 -2.45 -16.90
C ARG A 371 25.33 -3.46 -15.75
N ASN A 372 25.06 -2.94 -14.55
CA ASN A 372 24.85 -3.72 -13.34
C ASN A 372 23.64 -4.69 -13.45
N GLU A 373 22.57 -4.36 -14.17
CA GLU A 373 21.37 -5.19 -14.25
C GLU A 373 21.67 -6.53 -14.97
N SER A 374 22.35 -6.51 -16.12
CA SER A 374 22.76 -7.74 -16.79
C SER A 374 23.81 -8.52 -16.00
N ALA A 375 24.72 -7.80 -15.32
CA ALA A 375 25.74 -8.42 -14.49
C ALA A 375 25.12 -9.26 -13.36
N MET A 376 24.01 -8.83 -12.78
CA MET A 376 23.24 -9.59 -11.80
C MET A 376 22.37 -10.67 -12.46
N LEU A 377 21.55 -10.29 -13.44
CA LEU A 377 20.49 -11.17 -13.97
C LEU A 377 20.99 -12.23 -14.95
N VAL A 378 22.16 -12.02 -15.56
CA VAL A 378 22.84 -13.01 -16.42
C VAL A 378 24.06 -13.58 -15.73
N GLY A 379 24.97 -12.69 -15.28
CA GLY A 379 26.28 -13.09 -14.76
C GLY A 379 26.24 -13.90 -13.45
N LEU A 380 25.23 -13.68 -12.62
CA LEU A 380 25.07 -14.30 -11.29
C LEU A 380 23.75 -15.08 -11.12
N ALA A 381 22.97 -15.26 -12.18
CA ALA A 381 21.66 -15.90 -12.12
C ALA A 381 21.70 -17.35 -11.59
N ASP A 382 22.74 -18.11 -11.90
CA ASP A 382 22.94 -19.47 -11.40
C ASP A 382 23.21 -19.51 -9.89
N ILE A 383 23.94 -18.51 -9.38
CA ILE A 383 24.26 -18.38 -7.96
C ILE A 383 23.00 -18.01 -7.19
N ALA A 384 22.20 -17.03 -7.67
CA ALA A 384 20.99 -16.58 -7.01
C ALA A 384 20.00 -17.73 -6.69
N LYS A 385 19.97 -18.76 -7.54
CA LYS A 385 19.12 -19.95 -7.36
C LYS A 385 19.54 -20.87 -6.19
N SER A 386 20.74 -20.71 -5.67
CA SER A 386 21.32 -21.60 -4.64
C SER A 386 21.58 -20.91 -3.30
N TYR A 387 21.21 -19.64 -3.18
CA TYR A 387 21.35 -18.85 -1.96
C TYR A 387 19.98 -18.49 -1.37
N ASP A 388 19.97 -18.22 -0.06
CA ASP A 388 18.75 -17.82 0.67
C ASP A 388 18.55 -16.30 0.61
N PHE A 389 19.63 -15.55 0.85
CA PHE A 389 19.59 -14.08 0.87
C PHE A 389 20.82 -13.51 0.16
N ILE A 390 20.61 -12.38 -0.51
CA ILE A 390 21.67 -11.68 -1.23
C ILE A 390 21.57 -10.18 -0.90
N CYS A 391 22.75 -9.59 -0.64
CA CYS A 391 22.98 -8.15 -0.73
C CYS A 391 23.51 -7.86 -2.12
N TYR A 392 22.88 -6.95 -2.86
CA TYR A 392 23.36 -6.52 -4.16
C TYR A 392 23.98 -5.13 -4.09
N TYR A 393 25.14 -4.96 -4.71
CA TYR A 393 25.91 -3.73 -4.78
C TYR A 393 26.57 -3.57 -6.14
N HIS A 394 26.70 -2.34 -6.62
CA HIS A 394 27.58 -2.00 -7.75
C HIS A 394 28.30 -0.68 -7.52
N ASP A 395 29.47 -0.53 -8.12
CA ASP A 395 30.18 0.75 -8.13
C ASP A 395 29.42 1.76 -9.02
N LYS A 396 29.30 3.00 -8.57
CA LYS A 396 28.55 4.03 -9.27
C LYS A 396 29.36 5.31 -9.41
N LYS A 397 29.64 5.70 -10.64
CA LYS A 397 30.25 6.97 -10.96
C LYS A 397 29.21 7.91 -11.60
N THR A 398 28.97 9.03 -10.97
CA THR A 398 27.98 10.02 -11.43
C THR A 398 28.71 11.22 -12.00
N ASP A 399 29.33 11.06 -13.18
CA ASP A 399 30.02 12.15 -13.87
C ASP A 399 29.05 13.15 -14.55
N LEU A 400 27.73 12.83 -14.54
CA LEU A 400 26.69 13.60 -15.22
C LEU A 400 26.01 14.65 -14.33
N ILE A 401 26.26 14.63 -13.02
CA ILE A 401 25.68 15.58 -12.06
C ILE A 401 26.81 16.40 -11.44
N GLU A 402 26.83 17.69 -11.73
CA GLU A 402 27.78 18.61 -11.11
C GLU A 402 27.14 19.38 -9.94
N PRO A 403 27.90 19.60 -8.86
CA PRO A 403 29.25 19.06 -8.60
C PRO A 403 29.22 17.54 -8.29
N ALA A 404 30.30 16.83 -8.61
CA ALA A 404 30.44 15.38 -8.42
C ALA A 404 30.18 14.88 -6.96
N SER A 405 30.22 15.80 -5.97
CA SER A 405 29.84 15.52 -4.58
C SER A 405 28.39 15.04 -4.42
N ILE A 406 27.48 15.45 -5.32
CA ILE A 406 26.07 15.03 -5.30
C ILE A 406 25.96 13.52 -5.53
N GLY A 407 26.64 13.02 -6.58
CA GLY A 407 26.65 11.58 -6.87
C GLY A 407 27.33 10.75 -5.79
N ARG A 408 28.48 11.24 -5.26
CA ARG A 408 29.15 10.58 -4.12
C ARG A 408 28.27 10.56 -2.86
N SER A 409 27.52 11.62 -2.58
CA SER A 409 26.58 11.67 -1.46
C SER A 409 25.46 10.63 -1.59
N ASN A 410 24.93 10.42 -2.80
CA ASN A 410 23.93 9.38 -3.04
C ASN A 410 24.52 7.97 -2.89
N ALA A 411 25.70 7.71 -3.45
CA ALA A 411 26.40 6.43 -3.26
C ALA A 411 26.65 6.15 -1.76
N TYR A 412 27.07 7.16 -1.00
CA TYR A 412 27.24 7.06 0.45
C TYR A 412 25.92 6.73 1.17
N LYS A 413 24.79 7.36 0.81
CA LYS A 413 23.46 7.02 1.35
C LYS A 413 23.14 5.55 1.11
N LEU A 414 23.31 5.05 -0.11
CA LEU A 414 23.04 3.66 -0.48
C LEU A 414 23.88 2.68 0.36
N GLN A 415 25.19 2.93 0.46
CA GLN A 415 26.09 2.12 1.27
C GLN A 415 25.70 2.13 2.75
N LEU A 416 25.40 3.32 3.29
CA LEU A 416 25.01 3.50 4.69
C LEU A 416 23.69 2.80 5.03
N CYS A 417 22.77 2.66 4.07
CA CYS A 417 21.49 1.97 4.26
C CYS A 417 21.54 0.46 4.04
N THR A 418 22.60 -0.08 3.41
CA THR A 418 22.62 -1.51 3.03
C THR A 418 23.66 -2.34 3.74
N LEU A 419 24.90 -1.86 3.85
CA LEU A 419 26.00 -2.63 4.47
C LEU A 419 27.04 -1.69 5.14
N PRO A 420 26.63 -0.87 6.13
CA PRO A 420 27.55 0.03 6.83
C PRO A 420 28.51 -0.70 7.79
N SER A 421 28.20 -1.92 8.22
CA SER A 421 29.02 -2.75 9.11
C SER A 421 28.62 -4.23 9.04
N HIS A 422 29.49 -5.13 9.48
CA HIS A 422 29.16 -6.55 9.61
C HIS A 422 28.00 -6.81 10.60
N VAL A 423 27.92 -6.02 11.66
CA VAL A 423 26.82 -6.09 12.64
C VAL A 423 25.48 -5.78 11.97
N PHE A 424 25.45 -4.77 11.12
CA PHE A 424 24.26 -4.41 10.36
C PHE A 424 23.80 -5.54 9.43
N ALA A 425 24.74 -6.23 8.75
CA ALA A 425 24.42 -7.38 7.91
C ALA A 425 23.76 -8.51 8.72
N LEU A 426 24.31 -8.85 9.88
CA LEU A 426 23.72 -9.87 10.76
C LEU A 426 22.33 -9.47 11.27
N ASN A 427 22.14 -8.19 11.63
CA ASN A 427 20.85 -7.66 12.01
C ASN A 427 19.84 -7.71 10.84
N THR A 428 20.28 -7.47 9.60
CA THR A 428 19.43 -7.58 8.41
C THR A 428 18.97 -9.01 8.15
N ILE A 429 19.86 -9.99 8.33
CA ILE A 429 19.48 -11.40 8.19
C ILE A 429 18.50 -11.81 9.31
N ASP A 430 18.71 -11.35 10.53
CA ASP A 430 17.82 -11.63 11.66
C ASP A 430 16.39 -11.09 11.41
N ILE A 431 16.28 -9.91 10.79
CA ILE A 431 14.97 -9.35 10.39
C ILE A 431 14.27 -10.21 9.33
N PHE A 432 14.99 -10.70 8.32
CA PHE A 432 14.41 -11.62 7.33
C PHE A 432 13.92 -12.92 7.95
N LEU A 433 14.63 -13.43 8.97
CA LEU A 433 14.23 -14.65 9.69
C LEU A 433 13.01 -14.43 10.57
N LYS A 434 12.93 -13.29 11.25
CA LYS A 434 11.79 -12.93 12.10
C LYS A 434 10.53 -12.57 11.32
N ASN A 435 10.68 -12.19 10.05
CA ASN A 435 9.58 -11.81 9.16
C ASN A 435 9.59 -12.68 7.90
N PRO A 436 8.96 -13.86 7.93
CA PRO A 436 8.98 -14.80 6.80
C PRO A 436 8.42 -14.24 5.49
N LEU A 437 7.47 -13.30 5.56
CA LEU A 437 6.91 -12.63 4.38
C LEU A 437 7.82 -11.56 3.80
N LEU A 438 8.83 -11.09 4.54
CA LEU A 438 9.76 -10.06 4.05
C LEU A 438 10.65 -10.63 2.93
N GLY A 439 10.54 -10.06 1.74
CA GLY A 439 11.26 -10.54 0.56
C GLY A 439 12.28 -9.55 -0.03
N PHE A 440 12.05 -8.25 0.15
CA PHE A 440 12.87 -7.20 -0.45
C PHE A 440 13.06 -6.04 0.51
N LEU A 441 14.32 -5.63 0.68
CA LEU A 441 14.70 -4.49 1.54
C LEU A 441 15.54 -3.50 0.73
N THR A 442 15.05 -2.27 0.61
CA THR A 442 15.69 -1.21 -0.17
C THR A 442 15.90 0.07 0.65
N PRO A 443 16.95 0.85 0.39
CA PRO A 443 17.02 2.22 0.90
C PRO A 443 15.78 3.04 0.50
N THR A 444 15.46 4.05 1.31
CA THR A 444 14.48 5.07 0.91
C THR A 444 14.97 5.83 -0.33
N GLU A 445 14.04 6.38 -1.11
CA GLU A 445 14.35 7.19 -2.29
C GLU A 445 15.30 8.35 -1.93
N PRO A 446 16.18 8.78 -2.85
CA PRO A 446 17.04 9.91 -2.62
C PRO A 446 16.23 11.21 -2.63
N ASN A 447 16.43 12.05 -1.61
CA ASN A 447 15.65 13.28 -1.40
C ASN A 447 16.52 14.52 -1.09
N HIS A 448 17.81 14.47 -1.41
CA HIS A 448 18.77 15.54 -1.14
C HIS A 448 19.40 16.11 -2.42
N ALA A 449 19.84 17.36 -2.38
CA ALA A 449 20.46 18.07 -3.49
C ALA A 449 19.65 17.96 -4.79
N TYR A 450 20.26 17.49 -5.89
CA TYR A 450 19.56 17.29 -7.17
C TYR A 450 18.41 16.28 -7.07
N TYR A 451 18.52 15.30 -6.19
CA TYR A 451 17.51 14.25 -5.98
C TYR A 451 16.31 14.71 -5.14
N SER A 452 16.30 15.95 -4.62
CA SER A 452 15.16 16.48 -3.87
C SER A 452 13.84 16.53 -4.66
N LYS A 453 13.91 16.36 -5.98
CA LYS A 453 12.77 16.25 -6.89
C LYS A 453 12.26 14.82 -7.07
N THR A 454 12.92 13.82 -6.51
CA THR A 454 12.52 12.40 -6.66
C THR A 454 11.20 12.12 -5.96
N PRO A 455 10.99 12.50 -4.68
CA PRO A 455 9.69 12.34 -4.05
C PRO A 455 8.59 13.10 -4.83
N GLY A 456 7.53 12.38 -5.22
CA GLY A 456 6.45 12.87 -6.09
C GLY A 456 6.75 12.81 -7.60
N ASN A 457 7.90 12.24 -8.00
CA ASN A 457 8.27 11.98 -9.40
C ASN A 457 9.06 10.67 -9.53
N GLU A 458 8.66 9.66 -8.78
CA GLU A 458 9.40 8.40 -8.61
C GLU A 458 9.42 7.56 -9.88
N TRP A 459 8.37 7.64 -10.69
CA TRP A 459 8.34 6.98 -11.99
C TRP A 459 9.24 7.67 -13.03
N ALA A 460 9.42 8.99 -12.93
CA ALA A 460 10.00 9.80 -14.00
C ALA A 460 9.29 9.51 -15.34
N SER A 461 9.98 8.92 -16.33
CA SER A 461 9.41 8.51 -17.63
C SER A 461 9.34 6.99 -17.81
N ASP A 462 9.51 6.22 -16.72
CA ASP A 462 9.72 4.76 -16.80
C ASP A 462 8.49 3.91 -16.51
N PHE A 463 7.32 4.53 -16.24
CA PHE A 463 6.08 3.78 -15.92
C PHE A 463 5.69 2.80 -17.02
N GLU A 464 5.59 3.26 -18.27
CA GLU A 464 5.17 2.45 -19.42
C GLU A 464 6.12 1.28 -19.68
N ASN A 465 7.43 1.50 -19.54
CA ASN A 465 8.43 0.44 -19.68
C ASN A 465 8.33 -0.59 -18.55
N THR A 466 8.07 -0.13 -17.33
CA THR A 466 7.87 -1.00 -16.18
C THR A 466 6.56 -1.79 -16.29
N LEU A 467 5.48 -1.16 -16.74
CA LEU A 467 4.19 -1.82 -16.99
C LEU A 467 4.32 -2.92 -18.07
N ARG A 468 5.08 -2.66 -19.14
CA ARG A 468 5.37 -3.67 -20.15
C ARG A 468 6.14 -4.85 -19.57
N LEU A 469 7.21 -4.58 -18.83
CA LEU A 469 8.01 -5.61 -18.17
C LEU A 469 7.18 -6.41 -17.15
N HIS A 470 6.29 -5.74 -16.41
CA HIS A 470 5.34 -6.36 -15.49
C HIS A 470 4.47 -7.41 -16.23
N GLY A 471 3.92 -7.04 -17.39
CA GLY A 471 3.15 -7.96 -18.23
C GLY A 471 3.99 -9.11 -18.79
N GLU A 472 5.21 -8.83 -19.28
CA GLU A 472 6.13 -9.87 -19.78
C GLU A 472 6.53 -10.90 -18.73
N LEU A 473 6.66 -10.47 -17.47
CA LEU A 473 6.96 -11.36 -16.35
C LEU A 473 5.70 -12.05 -15.79
N GLY A 474 4.50 -11.70 -16.27
CA GLY A 474 3.23 -12.25 -15.78
C GLY A 474 3.01 -11.96 -14.30
N LEU A 475 3.37 -10.76 -13.85
CA LEU A 475 3.21 -10.36 -12.45
C LEU A 475 1.73 -10.13 -12.11
N THR A 476 1.39 -10.35 -10.85
CA THR A 476 0.02 -10.20 -10.33
C THR A 476 -0.12 -9.03 -9.34
N ALA A 477 0.99 -8.51 -8.83
CA ALA A 477 0.99 -7.36 -7.93
C ALA A 477 0.37 -6.13 -8.61
N PRO A 478 -0.53 -5.40 -7.96
CA PRO A 478 -1.09 -4.17 -8.53
C PRO A 478 0.00 -3.15 -8.86
N ILE A 479 -0.08 -2.58 -10.07
CA ILE A 479 0.79 -1.49 -10.53
C ILE A 479 -0.06 -0.37 -11.08
N ALA A 480 0.23 0.89 -10.73
CA ALA A 480 -0.53 2.06 -11.15
C ALA A 480 0.39 3.29 -11.26
N GLU A 481 0.10 4.19 -12.20
CA GLU A 481 0.92 5.38 -12.46
C GLU A 481 0.81 6.41 -11.32
N ASP A 482 -0.34 6.51 -10.68
CA ASP A 482 -0.63 7.40 -9.55
C ASP A 482 -0.09 6.87 -8.20
N ARG A 483 0.57 5.71 -8.20
CA ARG A 483 1.23 5.08 -7.05
C ARG A 483 2.70 4.91 -7.35
N TYR A 484 3.57 5.31 -6.43
CA TYR A 484 5.01 5.20 -6.64
C TYR A 484 5.56 3.80 -6.31
N PRO A 485 6.61 3.34 -7.01
CA PRO A 485 7.24 2.06 -6.71
C PRO A 485 8.08 2.14 -5.42
N VAL A 486 8.04 1.11 -4.58
CA VAL A 486 8.96 0.92 -3.44
C VAL A 486 10.29 0.39 -3.98
N ALA A 487 10.95 1.18 -4.84
CA ALA A 487 12.07 0.74 -5.66
C ALA A 487 13.43 1.07 -5.05
N SER A 488 14.46 0.38 -5.55
CA SER A 488 15.85 0.63 -5.19
C SER A 488 16.50 1.60 -6.18
N TYR A 489 16.31 2.90 -5.96
CA TYR A 489 16.91 3.96 -6.79
C TYR A 489 18.45 3.92 -6.71
N GLY A 490 19.06 3.24 -7.67
CA GLY A 490 20.50 2.99 -7.73
C GLY A 490 20.89 1.54 -7.50
N SER A 491 19.93 0.61 -7.52
CA SER A 491 20.12 -0.86 -7.52
C SER A 491 21.11 -1.38 -6.46
N VAL A 492 20.97 -0.92 -5.21
CA VAL A 492 21.72 -1.43 -4.04
C VAL A 492 20.70 -1.83 -2.97
N PHE A 493 20.54 -3.11 -2.71
CA PHE A 493 19.46 -3.64 -1.89
C PHE A 493 19.75 -5.04 -1.34
N TRP A 494 18.91 -5.50 -0.42
CA TRP A 494 18.88 -6.88 0.06
C TRP A 494 17.62 -7.59 -0.42
N PHE A 495 17.72 -8.88 -0.70
CA PHE A 495 16.55 -9.67 -1.08
C PHE A 495 16.65 -11.13 -0.64
N ARG A 496 15.49 -11.72 -0.39
CA ARG A 496 15.29 -13.16 -0.31
C ARG A 496 15.27 -13.72 -1.73
N CYS A 497 16.09 -14.69 -2.06
CA CYS A 497 16.19 -15.21 -3.43
C CYS A 497 14.85 -15.74 -3.96
N ALA A 498 14.06 -16.40 -3.11
CA ALA A 498 12.72 -16.87 -3.46
C ALA A 498 11.77 -15.71 -3.87
N ALA A 499 11.93 -14.50 -3.28
CA ALA A 499 11.09 -13.36 -3.59
C ALA A 499 11.35 -12.72 -4.96
N LEU A 500 12.53 -12.94 -5.55
CA LEU A 500 12.86 -12.47 -6.91
C LEU A 500 13.01 -13.61 -7.91
N LYS A 501 12.56 -14.81 -7.54
CA LYS A 501 12.70 -16.04 -8.33
C LYS A 501 12.25 -15.86 -9.78
N ARG A 502 11.06 -15.31 -10.01
CA ARG A 502 10.48 -15.10 -11.34
C ARG A 502 11.35 -14.23 -12.24
N LEU A 503 12.00 -13.22 -11.67
CA LEU A 503 12.91 -12.35 -12.41
C LEU A 503 14.14 -13.11 -12.91
N PHE A 504 14.74 -13.97 -12.08
CA PHE A 504 15.88 -14.81 -12.46
C PHE A 504 15.48 -15.96 -13.38
N GLU A 505 14.26 -16.47 -13.31
CA GLU A 505 13.74 -17.56 -14.14
C GLU A 505 13.33 -17.12 -15.56
N LYS A 506 13.20 -15.80 -15.82
CA LYS A 506 12.95 -15.28 -17.18
C LYS A 506 14.00 -15.76 -18.19
N GLY A 507 15.20 -16.09 -17.73
CA GLY A 507 16.27 -16.62 -18.60
C GLY A 507 16.89 -15.52 -19.47
N TRP A 508 17.22 -14.41 -18.86
CA TRP A 508 17.87 -13.27 -19.48
C TRP A 508 19.16 -13.66 -20.21
N ARG A 509 19.42 -12.98 -21.33
CA ARG A 509 20.65 -13.04 -22.10
C ARG A 509 21.19 -11.63 -22.31
N TYR A 510 22.49 -11.47 -22.58
CA TYR A 510 23.06 -10.15 -22.79
C TYR A 510 22.40 -9.40 -23.95
N GLU A 511 21.95 -10.10 -25.00
CA GLU A 511 21.25 -9.52 -26.15
C GLU A 511 19.90 -8.88 -25.80
N ASP A 512 19.29 -9.26 -24.69
CA ASP A 512 18.03 -8.69 -24.21
C ASP A 512 18.23 -7.28 -23.63
N PHE A 513 19.47 -6.91 -23.33
CA PHE A 513 19.83 -5.60 -22.79
C PHE A 513 20.31 -4.62 -23.87
N PRO A 514 20.12 -3.29 -23.67
CA PRO A 514 20.61 -2.30 -24.62
C PRO A 514 22.14 -2.28 -24.69
N GLU A 515 22.66 -1.91 -25.87
CA GLU A 515 24.10 -1.67 -26.06
C GLU A 515 24.51 -0.32 -25.48
N GLU A 516 25.75 -0.22 -25.02
CA GLU A 516 26.32 1.05 -24.57
C GLU A 516 26.66 1.99 -25.75
N PRO A 517 26.48 3.31 -25.64
CA PRO A 517 25.95 4.02 -24.47
C PRO A 517 24.41 3.99 -24.35
N VAL A 518 23.91 3.61 -23.20
CA VAL A 518 22.48 3.60 -22.90
C VAL A 518 21.99 5.03 -22.60
N SER A 519 20.77 5.37 -23.04
CA SER A 519 20.08 6.61 -22.66
C SER A 519 19.98 6.77 -21.14
N GLN A 520 19.82 8.02 -20.69
CA GLN A 520 19.70 8.31 -19.24
C GLN A 520 18.35 7.90 -18.65
N ASP A 521 17.30 7.89 -19.47
CA ASP A 521 15.93 7.58 -19.08
C ASP A 521 15.28 6.68 -20.15
N GLU A 522 14.11 6.13 -19.86
CA GLU A 522 13.28 5.33 -20.77
C GLU A 522 13.94 4.03 -21.24
N SER A 523 14.68 3.38 -20.36
CA SER A 523 15.37 2.13 -20.73
C SER A 523 14.83 0.94 -19.93
N LEU A 524 15.07 -0.27 -20.50
CA LEU A 524 14.82 -1.53 -19.79
C LEU A 524 15.52 -1.57 -18.41
N LEU A 525 16.70 -0.94 -18.28
CA LEU A 525 17.47 -0.95 -17.03
C LEU A 525 16.72 -0.20 -15.92
N HIS A 526 16.10 0.94 -16.24
CA HIS A 526 15.29 1.69 -15.27
C HIS A 526 13.97 0.99 -14.95
N ALA A 527 13.37 0.29 -15.93
CA ALA A 527 12.21 -0.56 -15.68
C ALA A 527 12.56 -1.72 -14.72
N ILE A 528 13.74 -2.33 -14.87
CA ILE A 528 14.24 -3.37 -13.95
C ILE A 528 14.46 -2.80 -12.55
N GLU A 529 15.03 -1.61 -12.43
CA GLU A 529 15.22 -0.92 -11.14
C GLU A 529 13.89 -0.75 -10.38
N ARG A 530 12.79 -0.53 -11.09
CA ARG A 530 11.46 -0.29 -10.50
C ARG A 530 10.60 -1.54 -10.33
N ILE A 531 10.93 -2.66 -11.00
CA ILE A 531 10.08 -3.85 -11.01
C ILE A 531 10.24 -4.73 -9.76
N TYR A 532 11.37 -4.66 -9.04
CA TYR A 532 11.70 -5.55 -7.93
C TYR A 532 10.58 -5.71 -6.88
N PRO A 533 9.93 -4.65 -6.38
CA PRO A 533 8.87 -4.80 -5.38
C PRO A 533 7.65 -5.55 -5.92
N TYR A 534 7.32 -5.38 -7.19
CA TYR A 534 6.19 -6.07 -7.84
C TYR A 534 6.49 -7.55 -8.08
N VAL A 535 7.74 -7.89 -8.42
CA VAL A 535 8.18 -9.30 -8.47
C VAL A 535 8.10 -9.92 -7.09
N CYS A 536 8.63 -9.25 -6.07
CA CYS A 536 8.60 -9.67 -4.69
C CYS A 536 7.16 -9.97 -4.22
N GLN A 537 6.23 -9.06 -4.47
CA GLN A 537 4.84 -9.22 -4.09
C GLN A 537 4.14 -10.33 -4.89
N SER A 538 4.40 -10.45 -6.18
CA SER A 538 3.84 -11.51 -7.02
C SER A 538 4.33 -12.92 -6.65
N GLU A 539 5.46 -13.03 -5.95
CA GLU A 539 5.97 -14.27 -5.36
C GLU A 539 5.46 -14.51 -3.92
N GLY A 540 4.52 -13.70 -3.43
CA GLY A 540 3.91 -13.87 -2.11
C GLY A 540 4.69 -13.23 -0.95
N TYR A 541 5.59 -12.30 -1.24
CA TYR A 541 6.40 -11.60 -0.24
C TYR A 541 6.08 -10.10 -0.22
N ILE A 542 6.58 -9.40 0.80
CA ILE A 542 6.42 -7.96 0.94
C ILE A 542 7.76 -7.23 0.79
N PRO A 543 7.76 -6.06 0.12
CA PRO A 543 8.89 -5.14 0.15
C PRO A 543 8.84 -4.27 1.39
N ALA A 544 10.01 -3.75 1.83
CA ALA A 544 10.10 -2.76 2.89
C ALA A 544 11.35 -1.86 2.71
N TYR A 545 11.37 -0.74 3.41
CA TYR A 545 12.55 0.10 3.47
C TYR A 545 13.54 -0.34 4.53
N LEU A 546 14.83 -0.11 4.25
CA LEU A 546 15.94 -0.40 5.15
C LEU A 546 16.81 0.84 5.35
N MET A 547 17.10 1.14 6.59
CA MET A 547 18.01 2.22 6.97
C MET A 547 18.92 1.79 8.13
N SER A 548 20.13 2.33 8.16
CA SER A 548 20.89 2.29 9.41
C SER A 548 20.41 3.39 10.37
N ASP A 549 20.71 3.23 11.65
CA ASP A 549 20.52 4.25 12.69
C ASP A 549 21.11 5.60 12.26
N ARG A 550 22.33 5.58 11.70
CA ARG A 550 23.00 6.80 11.20
C ARG A 550 22.31 7.40 9.98
N ALA A 551 21.82 6.58 9.06
CA ALA A 551 21.06 7.07 7.90
C ALA A 551 19.75 7.72 8.34
N ALA A 552 19.04 7.10 9.28
CA ALA A 552 17.79 7.62 9.83
C ALA A 552 17.98 8.96 10.55
N GLU A 553 19.06 9.13 11.33
CA GLU A 553 19.40 10.42 11.94
C GLU A 553 19.53 11.55 10.90
N LEU A 554 20.26 11.28 9.81
CA LEU A 554 20.46 12.25 8.73
C LEU A 554 19.14 12.53 8.00
N GLU A 555 18.39 11.50 7.68
CA GLU A 555 17.11 11.59 6.95
C GLU A 555 16.09 12.44 7.72
N ILE A 556 15.90 12.16 9.00
CA ILE A 556 14.97 12.91 9.87
C ILE A 556 15.32 14.39 9.91
N LEU A 557 16.62 14.73 10.05
CA LEU A 557 17.05 16.12 10.09
C LEU A 557 16.88 16.82 8.74
N ASN A 558 17.17 16.12 7.63
CA ASN A 558 17.03 16.65 6.28
C ASN A 558 15.55 16.90 5.93
N LEU A 559 14.67 15.94 6.21
CA LEU A 559 13.22 16.07 5.98
C LEU A 559 12.62 17.18 6.84
N ARG A 560 13.03 17.28 8.12
CA ARG A 560 12.60 18.36 9.02
C ARG A 560 13.00 19.74 8.49
N GLU A 561 14.24 19.91 8.02
CA GLU A 561 14.68 21.19 7.46
C GLU A 561 13.98 21.49 6.13
N SER A 562 13.80 20.51 5.27
CA SER A 562 13.05 20.67 4.00
C SER A 562 11.62 21.13 4.27
N LEU A 563 10.90 20.47 5.19
CA LEU A 563 9.56 20.86 5.60
C LEU A 563 9.53 22.28 6.18
N ARG A 564 10.52 22.62 7.01
CA ARG A 564 10.65 23.97 7.57
C ARG A 564 10.79 25.02 6.48
N GLN A 565 11.59 24.77 5.45
CA GLN A 565 11.77 25.70 4.33
C GLN A 565 10.48 25.83 3.50
N VAL A 566 9.75 24.75 3.26
CA VAL A 566 8.44 24.77 2.59
C VAL A 566 7.45 25.61 3.38
N ASN A 567 7.34 25.41 4.70
CA ASN A 567 6.45 26.17 5.56
C ASN A 567 6.82 27.66 5.62
N LEU A 568 8.13 28.00 5.65
CA LEU A 568 8.60 29.38 5.59
C LEU A 568 8.24 30.05 4.25
N PHE A 569 8.36 29.30 3.14
CA PHE A 569 7.96 29.79 1.83
C PHE A 569 6.44 30.04 1.78
N ALA A 570 5.64 29.09 2.23
CA ALA A 570 4.19 29.22 2.32
C ALA A 570 3.76 30.46 3.14
N LYS A 571 4.33 30.60 4.34
CA LYS A 571 4.08 31.78 5.20
C LYS A 571 4.44 33.10 4.54
N LYS A 572 5.60 33.18 3.86
CA LYS A 572 6.02 34.41 3.14
C LYS A 572 5.09 34.76 1.99
N ASN A 573 4.38 33.79 1.43
CA ASN A 573 3.41 33.99 0.36
C ASN A 573 1.95 34.09 0.87
N GLY A 574 1.75 34.34 2.15
CA GLY A 574 0.45 34.60 2.75
C GLY A 574 -0.41 33.38 3.04
N VAL A 575 0.17 32.18 2.94
CA VAL A 575 -0.50 30.95 3.36
C VAL A 575 -0.34 30.80 4.87
N VAL A 576 -1.45 30.91 5.60
CA VAL A 576 -1.46 30.90 7.08
C VAL A 576 -1.75 29.51 7.64
N GLU A 577 -2.27 28.62 6.82
CA GLU A 577 -2.69 27.26 7.17
C GLU A 577 -1.51 26.30 7.28
N THR A 578 -1.74 25.17 7.95
CA THR A 578 -0.75 24.08 8.02
C THR A 578 -0.52 23.46 6.63
N LEU A 579 0.62 22.80 6.43
CA LEU A 579 0.91 22.11 5.17
C LEU A 579 -0.18 21.07 4.83
N GLY A 580 -0.69 20.34 5.82
CA GLY A 580 -1.81 19.40 5.64
C GLY A 580 -3.06 20.08 5.09
N ALA A 581 -3.50 21.18 5.73
CA ALA A 581 -4.64 21.96 5.26
C ALA A 581 -4.40 22.55 3.85
N LEU A 582 -3.16 22.95 3.55
CA LEU A 582 -2.79 23.43 2.23
C LEU A 582 -2.89 22.31 1.17
N LEU A 583 -2.40 21.10 1.48
CA LEU A 583 -2.47 19.95 0.58
C LEU A 583 -3.92 19.52 0.36
N SER A 584 -4.71 19.39 1.42
CA SER A 584 -6.15 19.11 1.32
C SER A 584 -6.90 20.18 0.52
N HIS A 585 -6.54 21.44 0.66
CA HIS A 585 -7.12 22.52 -0.12
C HIS A 585 -6.73 22.43 -1.60
N PHE A 586 -5.50 22.05 -1.93
CA PHE A 586 -5.08 21.83 -3.32
C PHE A 586 -5.78 20.63 -3.93
N ASP A 587 -5.88 19.51 -3.23
CA ASP A 587 -6.60 18.32 -3.68
C ASP A 587 -8.07 18.63 -3.96
N TYR A 588 -8.74 19.35 -3.07
CA TYR A 588 -10.10 19.82 -3.28
C TYR A 588 -10.24 20.75 -4.50
N GLN A 589 -9.31 21.68 -4.71
CA GLN A 589 -9.32 22.56 -5.87
C GLN A 589 -9.04 21.81 -7.17
N LEU A 590 -8.17 20.82 -7.17
CA LEU A 590 -7.88 19.94 -8.31
C LEU A 590 -9.12 19.11 -8.66
N PHE A 591 -9.77 18.51 -7.68
CA PHE A 591 -10.99 17.74 -7.87
C PHE A 591 -12.13 18.59 -8.46
N ARG A 592 -12.38 19.78 -7.90
CA ARG A 592 -13.36 20.71 -8.49
C ARG A 592 -12.98 21.13 -9.91
N GLY A 593 -11.69 21.28 -10.18
CA GLY A 593 -11.17 21.60 -11.50
C GLY A 593 -11.38 20.47 -12.50
N GLN A 594 -11.14 19.22 -12.11
CA GLN A 594 -11.40 18.03 -12.93
C GLN A 594 -12.88 17.87 -13.24
N LYS A 595 -13.76 17.94 -12.24
CA LYS A 595 -15.22 17.91 -12.45
C LYS A 595 -15.73 19.08 -13.33
N ALA A 596 -15.10 20.24 -13.26
CA ALA A 596 -15.44 21.37 -14.12
C ALA A 596 -14.96 21.16 -15.58
N LEU A 597 -13.85 20.41 -15.78
CA LEU A 597 -13.32 20.06 -17.11
C LEU A 597 -14.13 18.93 -17.77
N GLU A 598 -14.58 17.93 -16.99
CA GLU A 598 -15.50 16.88 -17.47
C GLU A 598 -16.84 17.46 -17.97
N LYS A 599 -17.28 18.60 -17.43
CA LYS A 599 -18.47 19.34 -17.88
C LYS A 599 -18.29 20.11 -19.19
N ILE A 600 -17.04 20.32 -19.63
CA ILE A 600 -16.73 21.01 -20.91
C ILE A 600 -16.42 19.93 -21.94
N ASP A 601 -17.48 19.37 -22.54
CA ASP A 601 -17.38 18.46 -23.68
C ASP A 601 -16.48 19.07 -24.77
N GLY A 602 -15.33 18.46 -25.04
CA GLY A 602 -14.45 18.80 -26.14
C GLY A 602 -13.06 19.35 -25.78
N ALA A 603 -12.69 19.43 -24.50
CA ALA A 603 -11.32 19.76 -24.11
C ALA A 603 -10.45 18.49 -24.14
N GLY A 604 -9.83 18.22 -25.29
CA GLY A 604 -8.81 17.17 -25.37
C GLY A 604 -7.67 17.42 -24.36
N ASP A 605 -7.18 16.32 -23.82
CA ASP A 605 -5.96 16.10 -23.03
C ASP A 605 -5.23 17.36 -22.50
N LEU A 606 -5.78 17.99 -21.47
CA LEU A 606 -5.05 18.96 -20.67
C LEU A 606 -4.60 18.26 -19.38
N SER A 607 -3.34 17.84 -19.34
CA SER A 607 -2.72 17.31 -18.11
C SER A 607 -2.92 18.28 -16.94
N ALA A 608 -3.07 17.76 -15.72
CA ALA A 608 -3.19 18.54 -14.49
C ALA A 608 -2.10 19.63 -14.37
N GLY A 609 -0.89 19.36 -14.90
CA GLY A 609 0.21 20.32 -14.98
C GLY A 609 -0.05 21.51 -15.92
N ALA A 610 -0.80 21.34 -17.01
CA ALA A 610 -1.16 22.44 -17.91
C ALA A 610 -2.25 23.34 -17.27
N PHE A 611 -3.16 22.76 -16.50
CA PHE A 611 -4.17 23.48 -15.73
C PHE A 611 -3.57 24.31 -14.60
N LEU A 612 -2.62 23.75 -13.83
CA LEU A 612 -1.89 24.48 -12.79
C LEU A 612 -1.10 25.66 -13.37
N LYS A 613 -0.40 25.45 -14.50
CA LYS A 613 0.32 26.52 -15.20
C LYS A 613 -0.62 27.64 -15.69
N ALA A 614 -1.80 27.30 -16.17
CA ALA A 614 -2.78 28.28 -16.61
C ALA A 614 -3.37 29.09 -15.43
N LYS A 615 -3.64 28.46 -14.30
CA LYS A 615 -4.21 29.12 -13.10
C LYS A 615 -3.19 29.97 -12.35
N VAL A 616 -1.94 29.51 -12.24
CA VAL A 616 -0.83 30.31 -11.70
C VAL A 616 -0.63 31.56 -12.56
N LYS A 617 -0.69 31.43 -13.89
CA LYS A 617 -0.58 32.56 -14.82
C LYS A 617 -1.77 33.54 -14.74
N ALA A 618 -2.98 33.04 -14.46
CA ALA A 618 -4.17 33.87 -14.26
C ALA A 618 -4.18 34.58 -12.88
N GLY A 619 -3.70 33.90 -11.82
CA GLY A 619 -3.60 34.46 -10.47
C GLY A 619 -2.57 35.60 -10.35
N PHE A 620 -1.51 35.56 -11.16
CA PHE A 620 -0.51 36.63 -11.23
C PHE A 620 -0.97 37.87 -12.03
N ARG A 621 -1.95 37.70 -12.95
CA ARG A 621 -2.52 38.85 -13.69
C ARG A 621 -3.57 39.65 -12.93
N GLY A 622 -4.16 39.09 -11.88
CA GLY A 622 -5.21 39.74 -11.10
C GLY A 622 -4.76 40.69 -9.99
N LYS A 623 -3.43 40.83 -9.74
CA LYS A 623 -2.88 41.72 -8.70
C LYS A 623 -2.09 42.94 -9.25
N GLY A 624 -2.19 43.19 -10.55
CA GLY A 624 -1.50 44.30 -11.22
C GLY A 624 -2.34 45.53 -11.55
N GLU A 625 -3.66 45.52 -11.23
CA GLU A 625 -4.53 46.70 -11.42
C GLU A 625 -5.43 46.88 -10.20
N LYS A 626 -4.92 47.57 -9.19
CA LYS A 626 -5.64 48.50 -8.29
C LYS A 626 -4.63 49.37 -7.55
#